data_a512caca9cfc6ab57f82e2fd54c825d5
#
_entry.id   a512caca9cfc6ab57f82e2fd54c825d5
#
_cell.length_a   1.000
_cell.length_b   1.000
_cell.length_c   1.000
_cell.angle_alpha   90.00
_cell.angle_beta   90.00
_cell.angle_gamma   90.00
#
_symmetry.space_group_name_H-M   'P 1'
#
loop_
_entity.id
_entity.type
_entity.pdbx_description
1 polymer ?
#
loop_
_entity_poly.entity_id
_entity_poly.type
_entity_poly.pdbx_seq_one_letter_code
_entity_poly.pdbx_strand_id
1 'polypeptide(L)'
;MASRICAGIVMAFAAALGVNWVSAQTADDKAIVAMAATAKFGPAANAPDCFTISVERGDPSKGASVILAKFAPHCVAPFHWHTPSETVMIVNGALEVQMKGEKAAISHAGDFVYMPPKHVHRATCTGAVPCTVFLTSDAAFDIHWVDADGKEISLADAMKAAKGGKAASGLR
;
A
#
# COMPACT_ATOMS: atom_id res chain seq x y z
N MET A 1 -73.55 34.08 24.59
CA MET A 1 -72.25 34.43 23.99
C MET A 1 -71.25 33.36 24.43
N ALA A 2 -70.96 32.38 23.56
CA ALA A 2 -70.08 31.28 23.88
C ALA A 2 -68.77 31.48 23.16
N SER A 3 -67.64 31.62 23.90
CA SER A 3 -66.29 31.76 23.37
C SER A 3 -65.69 30.38 23.21
N ARG A 4 -65.32 30.01 21.95
CA ARG A 4 -64.62 28.77 21.64
C ARG A 4 -63.12 29.03 21.71
N ILE A 5 -62.43 28.34 22.60
CA ILE A 5 -60.96 28.32 22.70
C ILE A 5 -60.46 27.17 21.80
N CYS A 6 -59.76 27.51 20.70
CA CYS A 6 -59.04 26.53 19.88
C CYS A 6 -57.74 26.18 20.56
N ALA A 7 -57.58 24.95 21.03
CA ALA A 7 -56.30 24.39 21.46
C ALA A 7 -55.50 23.91 20.25
N GLY A 8 -54.43 24.60 19.94
CA GLY A 8 -53.45 24.19 18.93
C GLY A 8 -52.51 23.11 19.50
N ILE A 9 -52.52 21.93 18.89
CA ILE A 9 -51.56 20.86 19.21
C ILE A 9 -50.27 21.15 18.42
N VAL A 10 -49.20 21.48 19.15
CA VAL A 10 -47.84 21.57 18.59
C VAL A 10 -47.23 20.18 18.65
N MET A 11 -47.13 19.50 17.49
CA MET A 11 -46.35 18.28 17.37
C MET A 11 -44.85 18.64 17.26
N ALA A 12 -44.10 18.33 18.30
CA ALA A 12 -42.64 18.40 18.27
C ALA A 12 -42.09 17.14 17.58
N PHE A 13 -41.53 17.30 16.39
CA PHE A 13 -40.75 16.26 15.73
C PHE A 13 -39.37 16.20 16.39
N ALA A 14 -39.13 15.19 17.20
CA ALA A 14 -37.80 14.85 17.65
C ALA A 14 -37.05 14.09 16.53
N ALA A 15 -36.17 14.78 15.82
CA ALA A 15 -35.23 14.14 14.92
C ALA A 15 -34.18 13.40 15.73
N ALA A 16 -34.27 12.07 15.83
CA ALA A 16 -33.25 11.22 16.41
C ALA A 16 -32.06 11.18 15.42
N LEU A 17 -31.03 11.97 15.68
CA LEU A 17 -29.73 11.84 15.02
C LEU A 17 -29.10 10.54 15.51
N GLY A 18 -29.23 9.46 14.73
CA GLY A 18 -28.53 8.21 14.97
C GLY A 18 -27.03 8.42 14.83
N VAL A 19 -26.34 8.55 15.94
CA VAL A 19 -24.87 8.49 15.95
C VAL A 19 -24.48 7.05 15.72
N ASN A 20 -24.10 6.72 14.47
CA ASN A 20 -23.47 5.43 14.16
C ASN A 20 -22.09 5.41 14.84
N TRP A 21 -22.00 4.77 15.98
CA TRP A 21 -20.72 4.42 16.59
C TRP A 21 -20.09 3.37 15.66
N VAL A 22 -19.11 3.77 14.86
CA VAL A 22 -18.18 2.85 14.23
C VAL A 22 -17.43 2.20 15.37
N SER A 23 -17.79 0.96 15.71
CA SER A 23 -16.97 0.14 16.62
C SER A 23 -15.62 -0.04 15.95
N ALA A 24 -14.62 0.71 16.43
CA ALA A 24 -13.24 0.39 16.16
C ALA A 24 -13.02 -1.05 16.61
N GLN A 25 -12.66 -1.96 15.68
CA GLN A 25 -12.27 -3.30 16.04
C GLN A 25 -11.15 -3.17 17.06
N THR A 26 -11.39 -3.62 18.28
CA THR A 26 -10.35 -3.82 19.28
C THR A 26 -9.48 -4.99 18.81
N ALA A 27 -8.52 -4.72 17.92
CA ALA A 27 -7.36 -5.56 17.82
C ALA A 27 -6.72 -5.60 19.22
N ASP A 28 -6.17 -6.76 19.60
CA ASP A 28 -5.46 -6.93 20.86
C ASP A 28 -4.36 -5.85 20.96
N ASP A 29 -4.67 -4.73 21.62
CA ASP A 29 -3.91 -3.46 21.58
C ASP A 29 -2.71 -3.51 22.53
N LYS A 30 -1.91 -4.57 22.43
CA LYS A 30 -0.62 -4.64 23.12
C LYS A 30 0.41 -3.79 22.37
N ALA A 31 1.17 -3.01 23.13
CA ALA A 31 2.31 -2.31 22.60
C ALA A 31 3.30 -3.31 21.96
N ILE A 32 3.77 -3.00 20.75
CA ILE A 32 4.76 -3.80 20.00
C ILE A 32 6.03 -2.96 19.89
N VAL A 33 7.15 -3.56 20.30
CA VAL A 33 8.49 -3.02 20.03
C VAL A 33 9.23 -4.08 19.21
N ALA A 34 9.29 -3.87 17.90
CA ALA A 34 9.97 -4.76 16.97
C ALA A 34 11.37 -4.20 16.64
N MET A 35 12.39 -5.04 16.78
CA MET A 35 13.78 -4.67 16.48
C MET A 35 14.14 -5.19 15.08
N ALA A 36 14.55 -4.32 14.18
CA ALA A 36 14.92 -4.69 12.81
C ALA A 36 16.02 -5.77 12.75
N ALA A 37 16.90 -5.83 13.77
CA ALA A 37 17.94 -6.84 13.88
C ALA A 37 17.40 -8.27 14.12
N THR A 38 16.18 -8.40 14.65
CA THR A 38 15.52 -9.68 14.93
C THR A 38 14.40 -10.02 13.96
N ALA A 39 14.12 -9.14 13.00
CA ALA A 39 13.09 -9.33 11.98
C ALA A 39 13.37 -10.59 11.14
N LYS A 40 12.34 -11.39 10.93
CA LYS A 40 12.44 -12.65 10.18
C LYS A 40 11.94 -12.44 8.77
N PHE A 41 12.87 -12.21 7.86
CA PHE A 41 12.54 -12.02 6.44
C PHE A 41 12.29 -13.36 5.75
N GLY A 42 11.24 -13.41 4.96
CA GLY A 42 10.88 -14.51 4.08
C GLY A 42 10.38 -14.01 2.72
N PRO A 43 10.15 -14.93 1.76
CA PRO A 43 9.59 -14.57 0.47
C PRO A 43 8.17 -13.99 0.64
N ALA A 44 7.82 -13.00 -0.19
CA ALA A 44 6.44 -12.53 -0.31
C ALA A 44 5.70 -13.32 -1.39
N ALA A 45 4.44 -13.60 -1.15
CA ALA A 45 3.61 -14.31 -2.14
C ALA A 45 3.50 -13.47 -3.43
N ASN A 46 3.60 -14.13 -4.58
CA ASN A 46 3.49 -13.50 -5.91
C ASN A 46 4.39 -12.26 -6.10
N ALA A 47 5.60 -12.26 -5.52
CA ALA A 47 6.57 -11.17 -5.63
C ALA A 47 7.91 -11.67 -6.20
N PRO A 48 8.77 -10.78 -6.74
CA PRO A 48 10.10 -11.16 -7.21
C PRO A 48 10.95 -11.78 -6.09
N ASP A 49 11.79 -12.77 -6.41
CA ASP A 49 12.68 -13.45 -5.44
C ASP A 49 13.67 -12.50 -4.74
N CYS A 50 13.95 -11.35 -5.36
CA CYS A 50 14.82 -10.33 -4.80
C CYS A 50 14.14 -9.42 -3.76
N PHE A 51 12.85 -9.67 -3.48
CA PHE A 51 12.03 -8.95 -2.51
C PHE A 51 11.64 -9.88 -1.36
N THR A 52 11.93 -9.47 -0.14
CA THR A 52 11.61 -10.24 1.07
C THR A 52 10.91 -9.37 2.10
N ILE A 53 10.07 -9.97 2.93
CA ILE A 53 9.26 -9.28 3.92
C ILE A 53 9.37 -9.89 5.31
N SER A 54 9.19 -9.04 6.31
CA SER A 54 8.88 -9.40 7.70
C SER A 54 7.59 -8.69 8.09
N VAL A 55 6.57 -9.43 8.53
CA VAL A 55 5.30 -8.82 8.99
C VAL A 55 5.48 -8.38 10.43
N GLU A 56 5.43 -7.07 10.67
CA GLU A 56 5.64 -6.47 11.98
C GLU A 56 4.32 -6.32 12.76
N ARG A 57 3.20 -6.13 12.03
CA ARG A 57 1.85 -6.05 12.62
C ARG A 57 0.79 -6.48 11.62
N GLY A 58 -0.27 -7.11 12.14
CA GLY A 58 -1.44 -7.52 11.34
C GLY A 58 -1.21 -8.79 10.54
N ASP A 59 -2.09 -9.04 9.58
CA ASP A 59 -2.02 -10.16 8.65
C ASP A 59 -2.33 -9.61 7.24
N PRO A 60 -1.32 -9.45 6.37
CA PRO A 60 -1.53 -8.86 5.04
C PRO A 60 -2.48 -9.67 4.16
N SER A 61 -2.71 -10.94 4.47
CA SER A 61 -3.67 -11.76 3.71
C SER A 61 -5.14 -11.52 4.11
N LYS A 62 -5.39 -10.81 5.22
CA LYS A 62 -6.73 -10.65 5.81
C LYS A 62 -7.15 -9.21 6.06
N GLY A 63 -6.19 -8.30 6.25
CA GLY A 63 -6.54 -6.93 6.62
C GLY A 63 -5.33 -6.01 6.72
N ALA A 64 -5.53 -4.91 7.44
CA ALA A 64 -4.50 -3.90 7.65
C ALA A 64 -3.22 -4.50 8.22
N SER A 65 -2.08 -4.07 7.68
CA SER A 65 -0.79 -4.62 8.07
C SER A 65 0.33 -3.58 7.99
N VAL A 66 1.40 -3.86 8.75
CA VAL A 66 2.69 -3.15 8.69
C VAL A 66 3.75 -4.18 8.37
N ILE A 67 4.47 -3.96 7.29
CA ILE A 67 5.48 -4.87 6.75
C ILE A 67 6.81 -4.12 6.68
N LEU A 68 7.87 -4.72 7.19
CA LEU A 68 9.24 -4.32 6.89
C LEU A 68 9.70 -5.12 5.67
N ALA A 69 10.00 -4.43 4.57
CA ALA A 69 10.38 -5.05 3.31
C ALA A 69 11.83 -4.73 2.93
N LYS A 70 12.48 -5.66 2.24
CA LYS A 70 13.82 -5.50 1.67
C LYS A 70 13.83 -5.84 0.20
N PHE A 71 14.37 -4.93 -0.59
CA PHE A 71 14.73 -5.16 -1.98
C PHE A 71 16.25 -5.37 -2.05
N ALA A 72 16.70 -6.47 -2.64
CA ALA A 72 18.13 -6.62 -2.95
C ALA A 72 18.59 -5.48 -3.87
N PRO A 73 19.90 -5.17 -3.93
CA PRO A 73 20.43 -4.21 -4.90
C PRO A 73 19.94 -4.53 -6.33
N HIS A 74 19.47 -3.51 -7.04
CA HIS A 74 18.93 -3.60 -8.39
C HIS A 74 17.64 -4.45 -8.54
N CYS A 75 17.01 -4.82 -7.45
CA CYS A 75 15.72 -5.49 -7.46
C CYS A 75 14.66 -4.59 -8.09
N VAL A 76 13.88 -5.17 -9.00
CA VAL A 76 12.77 -4.49 -9.69
C VAL A 76 11.46 -5.17 -9.30
N ALA A 77 10.51 -4.40 -8.80
CA ALA A 77 9.10 -4.72 -8.80
C ALA A 77 8.49 -4.09 -10.07
N PRO A 78 8.15 -4.88 -11.10
CA PRO A 78 7.58 -4.39 -12.36
C PRO A 78 6.31 -3.56 -12.16
N PHE A 79 5.72 -3.02 -13.21
CA PHE A 79 4.44 -2.32 -13.11
C PHE A 79 3.36 -3.24 -12.57
N HIS A 80 2.71 -2.76 -11.52
CA HIS A 80 1.66 -3.47 -10.79
C HIS A 80 0.74 -2.47 -10.08
N TRP A 81 -0.33 -2.98 -9.52
CA TRP A 81 -1.24 -2.25 -8.64
C TRP A 81 -1.71 -3.15 -7.50
N HIS A 82 -2.28 -2.54 -6.46
CA HIS A 82 -2.88 -3.22 -5.31
C HIS A 82 -4.34 -2.83 -5.18
N THR A 83 -5.20 -3.75 -4.73
CA THR A 83 -6.61 -3.42 -4.44
C THR A 83 -6.72 -2.36 -3.34
N PRO A 84 -5.98 -2.44 -2.21
CA PRO A 84 -5.96 -1.38 -1.21
C PRO A 84 -5.00 -0.24 -1.60
N SER A 85 -4.97 0.81 -0.78
CA SER A 85 -3.90 1.79 -0.80
C SER A 85 -2.60 1.19 -0.27
N GLU A 86 -1.48 1.72 -0.73
CA GLU A 86 -0.16 1.40 -0.20
C GLU A 86 0.56 2.67 0.24
N THR A 87 1.17 2.62 1.41
CA THR A 87 2.10 3.64 1.89
C THR A 87 3.48 3.04 2.06
N VAL A 88 4.49 3.70 1.51
CA VAL A 88 5.90 3.31 1.60
C VAL A 88 6.69 4.39 2.33
N MET A 89 7.41 4.00 3.37
CA MET A 89 8.35 4.86 4.09
C MET A 89 9.76 4.29 3.94
N ILE A 90 10.66 5.07 3.37
CA ILE A 90 12.02 4.61 3.08
C ILE A 90 12.86 4.66 4.37
N VAL A 91 13.42 3.51 4.75
CA VAL A 91 14.30 3.38 5.93
C VAL A 91 15.77 3.45 5.51
N ASN A 92 16.12 2.83 4.38
CA ASN A 92 17.50 2.79 3.88
C ASN A 92 17.52 2.54 2.37
N GLY A 93 18.59 2.99 1.72
CA GLY A 93 18.81 2.82 0.28
C GLY A 93 18.22 3.95 -0.56
N ALA A 94 18.17 3.74 -1.87
CA ALA A 94 17.57 4.63 -2.85
C ALA A 94 16.56 3.84 -3.68
N LEU A 95 15.28 4.12 -3.45
CA LEU A 95 14.16 3.46 -4.14
C LEU A 95 13.63 4.40 -5.23
N GLU A 96 13.81 4.01 -6.48
CA GLU A 96 13.13 4.65 -7.60
C GLU A 96 11.69 4.16 -7.63
N VAL A 97 10.73 5.08 -7.59
CA VAL A 97 9.31 4.79 -7.75
C VAL A 97 8.78 5.54 -8.97
N GLN A 98 8.01 4.87 -9.81
CA GLN A 98 7.40 5.47 -10.99
C GLN A 98 5.93 5.09 -11.07
N MET A 99 5.06 6.09 -11.07
CA MET A 99 3.66 5.93 -11.44
C MET A 99 3.55 5.79 -12.96
N LYS A 100 2.61 4.97 -13.44
CA LYS A 100 2.43 4.77 -14.88
C LYS A 100 2.07 6.10 -15.56
N GLY A 101 2.81 6.45 -16.61
CA GLY A 101 2.63 7.71 -17.33
C GLY A 101 3.35 8.92 -16.73
N GLU A 102 4.01 8.78 -15.58
CA GLU A 102 4.74 9.85 -14.90
C GLU A 102 6.25 9.64 -14.95
N LYS A 103 7.00 10.67 -14.59
CA LYS A 103 8.45 10.57 -14.41
C LYS A 103 8.75 9.79 -13.14
N ALA A 104 9.79 8.97 -13.19
CA ALA A 104 10.29 8.31 -11.99
C ALA A 104 10.86 9.32 -11.00
N ALA A 105 10.66 9.05 -9.70
CA ALA A 105 11.27 9.78 -8.59
C ALA A 105 12.13 8.83 -7.77
N ILE A 106 13.28 9.31 -7.28
CA ILE A 106 14.14 8.54 -6.38
C ILE A 106 13.88 9.03 -4.96
N SER A 107 13.47 8.10 -4.10
CA SER A 107 13.20 8.33 -2.68
C SER A 107 14.31 7.75 -1.82
N HIS A 108 14.69 8.48 -0.77
CA HIS A 108 15.76 8.14 0.17
C HIS A 108 15.22 7.98 1.60
N ALA A 109 16.07 7.58 2.53
CA ALA A 109 15.68 7.44 3.93
C ALA A 109 14.98 8.70 4.48
N GLY A 110 13.79 8.52 5.05
CA GLY A 110 12.92 9.59 5.53
C GLY A 110 11.86 10.04 4.54
N ASP A 111 11.98 9.68 3.26
CA ASP A 111 10.96 10.00 2.27
C ASP A 111 9.73 9.08 2.37
N PHE A 112 8.63 9.58 1.83
CA PHE A 112 7.32 8.98 1.90
C PHE A 112 6.70 8.90 0.50
N VAL A 113 6.08 7.75 0.19
CA VAL A 113 5.34 7.54 -1.05
C VAL A 113 3.97 6.99 -0.71
N TYR A 114 2.92 7.52 -1.32
CA TYR A 114 1.56 7.02 -1.19
C TYR A 114 0.99 6.66 -2.56
N MET A 115 0.51 5.44 -2.69
CA MET A 115 -0.19 4.93 -3.87
C MET A 115 -1.67 4.73 -3.52
N PRO A 116 -2.60 5.45 -4.17
CA PRO A 116 -4.03 5.20 -4.03
C PRO A 116 -4.40 3.78 -4.47
N PRO A 117 -5.57 3.27 -4.07
CA PRO A 117 -6.08 1.99 -4.56
C PRO A 117 -6.02 1.88 -6.08
N LYS A 118 -5.55 0.74 -6.58
CA LYS A 118 -5.43 0.41 -8.00
C LYS A 118 -4.56 1.35 -8.85
N HIS A 119 -3.71 2.14 -8.20
CA HIS A 119 -2.78 3.02 -8.91
C HIS A 119 -1.58 2.22 -9.44
N VAL A 120 -1.41 2.18 -10.77
CA VAL A 120 -0.34 1.40 -11.41
C VAL A 120 1.00 2.09 -11.19
N HIS A 121 1.95 1.38 -10.60
CA HIS A 121 3.29 1.86 -10.29
C HIS A 121 4.33 0.75 -10.41
N ARG A 122 5.61 1.12 -10.39
CA ARG A 122 6.75 0.21 -10.26
C ARG A 122 7.75 0.75 -9.25
N ALA A 123 8.58 -0.14 -8.69
CA ALA A 123 9.66 0.24 -7.81
C ALA A 123 10.97 -0.44 -8.19
N THR A 124 12.10 0.24 -8.03
CA THR A 124 13.44 -0.31 -8.29
C THR A 124 14.40 0.15 -7.20
N CYS A 125 15.08 -0.79 -6.56
CA CYS A 125 16.22 -0.44 -5.69
C CYS A 125 17.41 -0.09 -6.58
N THR A 126 17.80 1.20 -6.65
CA THR A 126 18.78 1.70 -7.65
C THR A 126 20.21 1.65 -7.17
N GLY A 127 20.44 1.58 -5.85
CA GLY A 127 21.76 1.62 -5.26
C GLY A 127 22.49 0.28 -5.19
N ALA A 128 23.75 0.30 -4.77
CA ALA A 128 24.55 -0.90 -4.50
C ALA A 128 24.24 -1.55 -3.13
N VAL A 129 23.46 -0.85 -2.28
CA VAL A 129 23.01 -1.36 -0.99
C VAL A 129 21.53 -1.75 -1.08
N PRO A 130 21.05 -2.73 -0.27
CA PRO A 130 19.65 -3.06 -0.24
C PRO A 130 18.78 -1.86 0.15
N CYS A 131 17.61 -1.75 -0.48
CA CYS A 131 16.58 -0.82 -0.04
C CYS A 131 15.75 -1.48 1.05
N THR A 132 15.56 -0.78 2.16
CA THR A 132 14.68 -1.21 3.26
C THR A 132 13.58 -0.19 3.41
N VAL A 133 12.34 -0.66 3.47
CA VAL A 133 11.15 0.20 3.55
C VAL A 133 10.13 -0.38 4.52
N PHE A 134 9.32 0.48 5.14
CA PHE A 134 8.06 0.06 5.70
C PHE A 134 6.97 0.19 4.63
N LEU A 135 6.19 -0.87 4.47
CA LEU A 135 4.95 -0.89 3.70
C LEU A 135 3.79 -0.95 4.67
N THR A 136 2.77 -0.13 4.47
CA THR A 136 1.51 -0.23 5.19
C THR A 136 0.34 -0.28 4.23
N SER A 137 -0.64 -1.11 4.58
CA SER A 137 -1.91 -1.21 3.88
C SER A 137 -3.04 -1.16 4.89
N ASP A 138 -4.18 -0.58 4.51
CA ASP A 138 -5.39 -0.45 5.33
C ASP A 138 -6.35 -1.65 5.18
N ALA A 139 -6.09 -2.54 4.24
CA ALA A 139 -6.88 -3.76 3.99
C ALA A 139 -5.98 -4.93 3.57
N ALA A 140 -6.59 -6.07 3.23
CA ALA A 140 -5.87 -7.22 2.70
C ALA A 140 -5.07 -6.85 1.45
N PHE A 141 -3.80 -7.22 1.42
CA PHE A 141 -2.84 -6.80 0.41
C PHE A 141 -2.71 -7.87 -0.69
N ASP A 142 -2.81 -7.44 -1.92
CA ASP A 142 -2.63 -8.24 -3.12
C ASP A 142 -1.66 -7.57 -4.09
N ILE A 143 -1.23 -8.27 -5.14
CA ILE A 143 -0.36 -7.73 -6.20
C ILE A 143 -0.91 -8.18 -7.55
N HIS A 144 -1.21 -7.21 -8.40
CA HIS A 144 -1.67 -7.41 -9.78
C HIS A 144 -0.63 -6.87 -10.76
N TRP A 145 0.17 -7.76 -11.34
CA TRP A 145 1.19 -7.40 -12.32
C TRP A 145 0.55 -7.02 -13.64
N VAL A 146 1.06 -5.97 -14.30
CA VAL A 146 0.48 -5.49 -15.56
C VAL A 146 1.54 -5.26 -16.63
N ASP A 147 1.10 -5.35 -17.90
CA ASP A 147 1.89 -4.97 -19.07
C ASP A 147 1.85 -3.45 -19.33
N ALA A 148 2.46 -3.03 -20.45
CA ALA A 148 2.49 -1.63 -20.86
C ALA A 148 1.09 -1.01 -21.07
N ASP A 149 0.12 -1.83 -21.47
CA ASP A 149 -1.26 -1.40 -21.73
C ASP A 149 -2.12 -1.40 -20.44
N GLY A 150 -1.59 -1.96 -19.34
CA GLY A 150 -2.28 -2.07 -18.04
C GLY A 150 -3.12 -3.33 -17.91
N LYS A 151 -2.96 -4.29 -18.81
CA LYS A 151 -3.59 -5.62 -18.72
C LYS A 151 -2.84 -6.48 -17.72
N GLU A 152 -3.58 -7.21 -16.88
CA GLU A 152 -2.99 -8.15 -15.94
C GLU A 152 -2.27 -9.30 -16.65
N ILE A 153 -1.07 -9.60 -16.17
CA ILE A 153 -0.17 -10.64 -16.65
C ILE A 153 0.45 -11.41 -15.48
N SER A 154 1.14 -12.50 -15.77
CA SER A 154 1.88 -13.23 -14.76
C SER A 154 3.10 -12.44 -14.26
N LEU A 155 3.57 -12.72 -13.02
CA LEU A 155 4.84 -12.18 -12.52
C LEU A 155 6.00 -12.49 -13.49
N ALA A 156 6.04 -13.70 -14.03
CA ALA A 156 7.12 -14.11 -14.97
C ALA A 156 7.14 -13.23 -16.22
N ASP A 157 5.98 -12.93 -16.80
CA ASP A 157 5.86 -12.05 -17.97
C ASP A 157 6.20 -10.60 -17.62
N ALA A 158 5.74 -10.10 -16.47
CA ALA A 158 6.09 -8.77 -15.99
C ALA A 158 7.60 -8.59 -15.76
N MET A 159 8.25 -9.59 -15.17
CA MET A 159 9.71 -9.62 -15.00
C MET A 159 10.47 -9.65 -16.33
N LYS A 160 9.97 -10.39 -17.32
CA LYS A 160 10.52 -10.43 -18.67
C LYS A 160 10.39 -9.06 -19.36
N ALA A 161 9.22 -8.42 -19.27
CA ALA A 161 8.99 -7.09 -19.83
C ALA A 161 9.90 -6.04 -19.20
N ALA A 162 10.08 -6.07 -17.86
CA ALA A 162 10.96 -5.15 -17.14
C ALA A 162 12.44 -5.26 -17.57
N LYS A 163 12.91 -6.47 -17.90
CA LYS A 163 14.28 -6.70 -18.43
C LYS A 163 14.43 -6.19 -19.87
N GLY A 164 13.42 -6.39 -20.72
CA GLY A 164 13.42 -5.92 -22.11
C GLY A 164 13.40 -4.40 -22.25
N GLY A 165 12.66 -3.70 -21.39
CA GLY A 165 12.59 -2.24 -21.39
C GLY A 165 13.92 -1.54 -21.03
N LYS A 166 14.78 -2.17 -20.22
CA LYS A 166 16.13 -1.68 -19.93
C LYS A 166 17.07 -1.71 -21.14
N ALA A 167 16.89 -2.68 -22.04
CA ALA A 167 17.71 -2.78 -23.25
C ALA A 167 17.40 -1.67 -24.27
N ALA A 168 16.17 -1.15 -24.30
CA ALA A 168 15.75 -0.09 -25.23
C ALA A 168 16.14 1.33 -24.78
N SER A 169 16.34 1.57 -23.46
CA SER A 169 16.71 2.89 -22.93
C SER A 169 18.24 3.17 -22.90
N GLY A 170 19.06 2.15 -23.17
CA GLY A 170 20.52 2.25 -23.18
C GLY A 170 21.16 2.68 -24.50
N LEU A 171 20.37 3.03 -25.53
CA LEU A 171 20.81 3.38 -26.87
C LEU A 171 20.30 4.76 -27.33
N ARG A 172 20.39 5.78 -26.44
CA ARG A 172 20.29 7.19 -26.89
C ARG A 172 21.26 8.06 -26.14
#